data_5c5ed409e70601e489300e703a2ed48f
#
_entry.id   5c5ed409e70601e489300e703a2ed48f
#
_cell.length_a   1.000
_cell.length_b   1.000
_cell.length_c   1.000
_cell.angle_alpha   90.00
_cell.angle_beta   90.00
_cell.angle_gamma   90.00
#
_symmetry.space_group_name_H-M   'P 1'
#
loop_
_entity.id
_entity.type
_entity.pdbx_description
1 polymer ?
#
loop_
_entity_poly.entity_id
_entity_poly.type
_entity_poly.pdbx_seq_one_letter_code
_entity_poly.pdbx_strand_id
1 'polypeptide(L)'
;MIIDVATYTDGRREEVDDLAAALERCRRGERGFVWLGVHDPTAEEFEGVARVLHLHRLAVEEAVQGHQRPKVERFDDVTFAVLKALAYYEDRSAVETGEVMVFTAEHFVVTVRRGQLGDLGPVREALQADAHRLRLGPRAVLHAVMAHVVGGYRAVDEALEQDVEEMEEQVFSPARTSDAARIYSLKREVLEVRRAAAPLVAPVRALVERGEAPPGDGSAHELEHRVERGLAHG
;
A
#
# COMPACT_ATOMS: atom_id res chain seq x y z
N MET A 1 8.98 -9.36 -11.79
CA MET A 1 9.77 -8.58 -12.80
C MET A 1 9.96 -7.14 -12.33
N ILE A 2 11.18 -6.58 -12.44
CA ILE A 2 11.44 -5.14 -12.17
C ILE A 2 10.71 -4.30 -13.22
N ILE A 3 9.90 -3.34 -12.77
CA ILE A 3 9.13 -2.45 -13.64
C ILE A 3 9.88 -1.14 -13.83
N ASP A 4 10.48 -0.61 -12.77
CA ASP A 4 11.17 0.67 -12.79
C ASP A 4 12.21 0.74 -11.67
N VAL A 5 13.32 1.40 -11.94
CA VAL A 5 14.36 1.74 -10.97
C VAL A 5 14.89 3.12 -11.25
N ALA A 6 14.97 3.95 -10.21
CA ALA A 6 15.51 5.29 -10.33
C ALA A 6 16.16 5.75 -9.02
N THR A 7 17.16 6.59 -9.10
CA THR A 7 17.66 7.39 -7.98
C THR A 7 16.92 8.73 -7.94
N TYR A 8 16.65 9.21 -6.75
CA TYR A 8 16.07 10.52 -6.51
C TYR A 8 17.04 11.35 -5.68
N THR A 9 17.69 12.32 -6.35
CA THR A 9 18.68 13.23 -5.74
C THR A 9 18.07 14.63 -5.70
N ASP A 10 18.01 15.24 -4.52
CA ASP A 10 17.37 16.56 -4.31
C ASP A 10 15.96 16.69 -4.91
N GLY A 11 15.22 15.58 -4.94
CA GLY A 11 13.86 15.50 -5.48
C GLY A 11 13.79 15.37 -7.01
N ARG A 12 14.90 15.07 -7.68
CA ARG A 12 14.97 14.85 -9.13
C ARG A 12 15.26 13.39 -9.43
N ARG A 13 14.55 12.84 -10.42
CA ARG A 13 14.74 11.48 -10.89
C ARG A 13 15.96 11.38 -11.79
N GLU A 14 16.76 10.36 -11.55
CA GLU A 14 17.91 9.96 -12.36
C GLU A 14 17.81 8.47 -12.70
N GLU A 15 18.18 8.09 -13.92
CA GLU A 15 18.17 6.69 -14.34
C GLU A 15 19.28 5.89 -13.65
N VAL A 16 19.03 4.60 -13.47
CA VAL A 16 19.92 3.67 -12.78
C VAL A 16 20.20 2.47 -13.67
N ASP A 17 21.47 2.32 -14.06
CA ASP A 17 21.94 1.14 -14.80
C ASP A 17 22.40 0.03 -13.86
N ASP A 18 22.94 0.38 -12.68
CA ASP A 18 23.43 -0.53 -11.66
C ASP A 18 22.89 -0.15 -10.27
N LEU A 19 22.02 -1.01 -9.74
CA LEU A 19 21.38 -0.82 -8.43
C LEU A 19 22.38 -0.73 -7.29
N ALA A 20 23.42 -1.58 -7.30
CA ALA A 20 24.42 -1.62 -6.23
C ALA A 20 25.26 -0.33 -6.24
N ALA A 21 25.70 0.11 -7.42
CA ALA A 21 26.45 1.37 -7.56
C ALA A 21 25.59 2.58 -7.16
N ALA A 22 24.32 2.62 -7.55
CA ALA A 22 23.39 3.69 -7.17
C ALA A 22 23.19 3.76 -5.65
N LEU A 23 22.98 2.62 -5.00
CA LEU A 23 22.82 2.54 -3.55
C LEU A 23 24.10 3.02 -2.81
N GLU A 24 25.27 2.61 -3.27
CA GLU A 24 26.55 3.04 -2.70
C GLU A 24 26.78 4.56 -2.83
N ARG A 25 26.36 5.18 -3.93
CA ARG A 25 26.40 6.66 -4.05
C ARG A 25 25.53 7.31 -2.98
N CYS A 26 24.29 6.85 -2.82
CA CYS A 26 23.37 7.36 -1.79
C CYS A 26 23.96 7.22 -0.38
N ARG A 27 24.61 6.09 -0.06
CA ARG A 27 25.24 5.82 1.25
C ARG A 27 26.46 6.69 1.53
N ARG A 28 27.22 7.10 0.51
CA ARG A 28 28.42 7.93 0.66
C ARG A 28 28.15 9.42 0.90
N GLY A 29 26.89 9.81 1.07
CA GLY A 29 26.52 11.17 1.43
C GLY A 29 26.03 12.02 0.26
N GLU A 30 25.83 11.44 -0.92
CA GLU A 30 24.99 12.06 -1.94
C GLU A 30 23.55 12.04 -1.41
N ARG A 31 22.95 13.22 -1.26
CA ARG A 31 21.57 13.36 -0.75
C ARG A 31 20.60 12.71 -1.74
N GLY A 32 20.14 11.49 -1.44
CA GLY A 32 19.24 10.80 -2.33
C GLY A 32 18.90 9.39 -1.85
N PHE A 33 18.03 8.76 -2.59
CA PHE A 33 17.60 7.37 -2.36
C PHE A 33 17.26 6.68 -3.68
N VAL A 34 17.30 5.36 -3.67
CA VAL A 34 16.86 4.53 -4.80
C VAL A 34 15.40 4.12 -4.57
N TRP A 35 14.57 4.26 -5.60
CA TRP A 35 13.21 3.71 -5.61
C TRP A 35 13.07 2.65 -6.70
N LEU A 36 12.88 1.39 -6.27
CA LEU A 36 12.69 0.22 -7.10
C LEU A 36 11.22 -0.21 -7.09
N GLY A 37 10.61 -0.37 -8.25
CA GLY A 37 9.28 -0.92 -8.43
C GLY A 37 9.34 -2.33 -9.01
N VAL A 38 8.66 -3.27 -8.37
CA VAL A 38 8.62 -4.69 -8.77
C VAL A 38 7.18 -5.18 -8.86
N HIS A 39 6.87 -5.98 -9.88
CA HIS A 39 5.57 -6.61 -10.06
C HIS A 39 5.70 -8.12 -10.19
N ASP A 40 4.94 -8.85 -9.38
CA ASP A 40 4.87 -10.31 -9.35
C ASP A 40 6.27 -10.96 -9.46
N PRO A 41 7.22 -10.63 -8.56
CA PRO A 41 8.55 -11.19 -8.64
C PRO A 41 8.55 -12.69 -8.38
N THR A 42 9.39 -13.41 -9.11
CA THR A 42 9.80 -14.77 -8.73
C THR A 42 10.81 -14.71 -7.58
N ALA A 43 11.03 -15.83 -6.90
CA ALA A 43 12.05 -15.93 -5.86
C ALA A 43 13.45 -15.56 -6.37
N GLU A 44 13.80 -16.05 -7.56
CA GLU A 44 15.10 -15.81 -8.19
C GLU A 44 15.30 -14.34 -8.55
N GLU A 45 14.28 -13.70 -9.15
CA GLU A 45 14.31 -12.27 -9.50
C GLU A 45 14.48 -11.39 -8.25
N PHE A 46 13.77 -11.71 -7.17
CA PHE A 46 13.79 -10.89 -5.97
C PHE A 46 15.01 -11.14 -5.08
N GLU A 47 15.61 -12.34 -5.14
CA GLU A 47 16.82 -12.66 -4.38
C GLU A 47 18.01 -11.76 -4.76
N GLY A 48 18.15 -11.41 -6.03
CA GLY A 48 19.18 -10.46 -6.48
C GLY A 48 19.03 -9.08 -5.83
N VAL A 49 17.81 -8.55 -5.82
CA VAL A 49 17.46 -7.28 -5.16
C VAL A 49 17.69 -7.38 -3.65
N ALA A 50 17.19 -8.45 -3.03
CA ALA A 50 17.28 -8.67 -1.59
C ALA A 50 18.72 -8.72 -1.09
N ARG A 51 19.62 -9.32 -1.86
CA ARG A 51 21.06 -9.40 -1.54
C ARG A 51 21.73 -8.03 -1.59
N VAL A 52 21.47 -7.22 -2.61
CA VAL A 52 22.03 -5.88 -2.75
C VAL A 52 21.55 -4.95 -1.65
N LEU A 53 20.27 -5.04 -1.28
CA LEU A 53 19.64 -4.17 -0.29
C LEU A 53 19.71 -4.72 1.14
N HIS A 54 20.29 -5.91 1.34
CA HIS A 54 20.37 -6.62 2.64
C HIS A 54 18.99 -6.80 3.30
N LEU A 55 17.97 -7.19 2.52
CA LEU A 55 16.63 -7.38 3.04
C LEU A 55 16.55 -8.64 3.91
N HIS A 56 15.75 -8.57 4.97
CA HIS A 56 15.56 -9.70 5.88
C HIS A 56 14.85 -10.86 5.18
N ARG A 57 15.38 -12.07 5.35
CA ARG A 57 14.91 -13.28 4.65
C ARG A 57 13.41 -13.53 4.77
N LEU A 58 12.85 -13.38 5.97
CA LEU A 58 11.41 -13.60 6.19
C LEU A 58 10.55 -12.62 5.37
N ALA A 59 10.92 -11.34 5.35
CA ALA A 59 10.21 -10.34 4.57
C ALA A 59 10.31 -10.58 3.05
N VAL A 60 11.46 -11.11 2.59
CA VAL A 60 11.66 -11.53 1.20
C VAL A 60 10.76 -12.72 0.84
N GLU A 61 10.71 -13.75 1.68
CA GLU A 61 9.84 -14.92 1.50
C GLU A 61 8.36 -14.48 1.42
N GLU A 62 7.91 -13.60 2.30
CA GLU A 62 6.55 -13.06 2.28
C GLU A 62 6.24 -12.26 1.01
N ALA A 63 7.17 -11.42 0.56
CA ALA A 63 7.00 -10.64 -0.67
C ALA A 63 6.91 -11.53 -1.91
N VAL A 64 7.60 -12.65 -1.92
CA VAL A 64 7.55 -13.62 -3.02
C VAL A 64 6.30 -14.49 -2.96
N GLN A 65 5.90 -14.95 -1.78
CA GLN A 65 4.75 -15.83 -1.63
C GLN A 65 3.42 -15.09 -1.81
N GLY A 66 3.34 -13.83 -1.35
CA GLY A 66 2.08 -13.08 -1.32
C GLY A 66 1.06 -13.65 -0.32
N HIS A 67 -0.19 -13.20 -0.42
CA HIS A 67 -1.32 -13.59 0.44
C HIS A 67 -1.09 -13.29 1.93
N GLN A 68 -0.31 -12.25 2.19
CA GLN A 68 0.01 -11.83 3.55
C GLN A 68 -1.12 -11.01 4.19
N ARG A 69 -1.17 -11.00 5.51
CA ARG A 69 -2.04 -10.07 6.25
C ARG A 69 -1.44 -8.68 6.26
N PRO A 70 -2.26 -7.62 6.18
CA PRO A 70 -1.78 -6.25 6.33
C PRO A 70 -1.04 -6.07 7.66
N LYS A 71 0.14 -5.46 7.58
CA LYS A 71 1.02 -5.22 8.75
C LYS A 71 2.08 -4.18 8.43
N VAL A 72 2.69 -3.66 9.47
CA VAL A 72 3.94 -2.90 9.37
C VAL A 72 4.90 -3.46 10.43
N GLU A 73 6.02 -3.97 9.99
CA GLU A 73 7.06 -4.56 10.82
C GLU A 73 8.40 -3.88 10.57
N ARG A 74 9.31 -4.00 11.52
CA ARG A 74 10.66 -3.50 11.39
C ARG A 74 11.65 -4.65 11.54
N PHE A 75 12.54 -4.75 10.56
CA PHE A 75 13.66 -5.67 10.54
C PHE A 75 14.95 -4.84 10.49
N ASP A 76 15.66 -4.74 11.62
CA ASP A 76 16.83 -3.88 11.80
C ASP A 76 16.51 -2.41 11.46
N ASP A 77 17.06 -1.87 10.37
CA ASP A 77 16.85 -0.51 9.85
C ASP A 77 15.79 -0.45 8.74
N VAL A 78 15.27 -1.60 8.30
CA VAL A 78 14.26 -1.69 7.24
C VAL A 78 12.86 -1.76 7.83
N THR A 79 11.98 -0.85 7.43
CA THR A 79 10.54 -0.98 7.67
C THR A 79 9.92 -1.75 6.51
N PHE A 80 9.17 -2.80 6.83
CA PHE A 80 8.42 -3.62 5.89
C PHE A 80 6.93 -3.45 6.13
N ALA A 81 6.20 -2.94 5.13
CA ALA A 81 4.77 -2.76 5.18
C ALA A 81 4.08 -3.66 4.15
N VAL A 82 3.01 -4.33 4.57
CA VAL A 82 2.10 -5.10 3.71
C VAL A 82 0.74 -4.43 3.73
N LEU A 83 0.25 -4.04 2.57
CA LEU A 83 -1.01 -3.36 2.37
C LEU A 83 -1.89 -4.17 1.42
N LYS A 84 -3.21 -4.13 1.60
CA LYS A 84 -4.18 -4.67 0.64
C LYS A 84 -4.77 -3.53 -0.17
N ALA A 85 -4.56 -3.53 -1.48
CA ALA A 85 -5.32 -2.68 -2.37
C ALA A 85 -6.71 -3.30 -2.58
N LEU A 86 -7.75 -2.48 -2.57
CA LEU A 86 -9.13 -2.89 -2.77
C LEU A 86 -9.72 -2.19 -4.00
N ALA A 87 -10.57 -2.90 -4.74
CA ALA A 87 -11.42 -2.33 -5.76
C ALA A 87 -12.80 -2.99 -5.70
N TYR A 88 -13.84 -2.19 -5.86
CA TYR A 88 -15.21 -2.68 -5.97
C TYR A 88 -15.62 -2.76 -7.44
N TYR A 89 -16.29 -3.84 -7.81
CA TYR A 89 -16.80 -4.09 -9.15
C TYR A 89 -18.32 -4.18 -9.12
N GLU A 90 -18.99 -3.15 -9.62
CA GLU A 90 -20.46 -3.01 -9.63
C GLU A 90 -21.16 -4.16 -10.37
N ASP A 91 -20.58 -4.62 -11.50
CA ASP A 91 -21.13 -5.69 -12.34
C ASP A 91 -21.28 -7.03 -11.61
N ARG A 92 -20.55 -7.23 -10.54
CA ARG A 92 -20.51 -8.45 -9.74
C ARG A 92 -20.88 -8.23 -8.27
N SER A 93 -21.08 -6.98 -7.86
CA SER A 93 -21.20 -6.59 -6.45
C SER A 93 -20.11 -7.28 -5.60
N ALA A 94 -18.85 -7.13 -6.00
CA ALA A 94 -17.74 -7.85 -5.39
C ALA A 94 -16.51 -6.96 -5.18
N VAL A 95 -15.83 -7.19 -4.06
CA VAL A 95 -14.54 -6.58 -3.73
C VAL A 95 -13.42 -7.50 -4.20
N GLU A 96 -12.51 -6.97 -5.01
CA GLU A 96 -11.25 -7.63 -5.33
C GLU A 96 -10.10 -7.05 -4.52
N THR A 97 -9.12 -7.89 -4.23
CA THR A 97 -7.94 -7.52 -3.44
C THR A 97 -6.65 -7.72 -4.22
N GLY A 98 -5.75 -6.75 -4.13
CA GLY A 98 -4.36 -6.87 -4.53
C GLY A 98 -3.42 -6.65 -3.35
N GLU A 99 -2.13 -6.84 -3.54
CA GLU A 99 -1.14 -6.61 -2.49
C GLU A 99 -0.10 -5.60 -2.95
N VAL A 100 0.19 -4.67 -2.04
CA VAL A 100 1.30 -3.73 -2.17
C VAL A 100 2.19 -3.89 -0.94
N MET A 101 3.44 -4.23 -1.17
CA MET A 101 4.43 -4.35 -0.11
C MET A 101 5.50 -3.28 -0.30
N VAL A 102 5.96 -2.71 0.79
CA VAL A 102 6.95 -1.64 0.77
C VAL A 102 8.06 -1.98 1.74
N PHE A 103 9.28 -2.06 1.23
CA PHE A 103 10.50 -2.04 2.05
C PHE A 103 11.07 -0.64 2.01
N THR A 104 11.36 -0.04 3.15
CA THR A 104 11.95 1.28 3.20
C THR A 104 13.03 1.36 4.27
N ALA A 105 14.14 1.96 3.92
CA ALA A 105 15.27 2.30 4.79
C ALA A 105 15.75 3.71 4.45
N GLU A 106 16.87 4.13 5.02
CA GLU A 106 17.39 5.49 4.85
C GLU A 106 17.67 5.86 3.38
N HIS A 107 18.18 4.90 2.59
CA HIS A 107 18.67 5.16 1.23
C HIS A 107 17.92 4.41 0.14
N PHE A 108 16.84 3.71 0.46
CA PHE A 108 16.06 3.02 -0.56
C PHE A 108 14.58 2.85 -0.20
N VAL A 109 13.78 2.68 -1.25
CA VAL A 109 12.42 2.14 -1.20
C VAL A 109 12.30 1.03 -2.25
N VAL A 110 11.74 -0.10 -1.85
CA VAL A 110 11.26 -1.13 -2.79
C VAL A 110 9.76 -1.25 -2.65
N THR A 111 9.05 -1.06 -3.74
CA THR A 111 7.61 -1.32 -3.81
C THR A 111 7.39 -2.60 -4.61
N VAL A 112 6.73 -3.58 -3.99
CA VAL A 112 6.35 -4.85 -4.62
C VAL A 112 4.83 -4.88 -4.77
N ARG A 113 4.35 -5.01 -5.99
CA ARG A 113 2.95 -5.20 -6.29
C ARG A 113 2.68 -6.65 -6.66
N ARG A 114 1.58 -7.21 -6.13
CA ARG A 114 1.08 -8.52 -6.50
C ARG A 114 -0.36 -8.47 -6.96
N GLY A 115 -0.63 -9.12 -8.11
CA GLY A 115 -1.93 -9.07 -8.77
C GLY A 115 -2.12 -7.82 -9.62
N GLN A 116 -3.37 -7.58 -10.03
CA GLN A 116 -3.71 -6.51 -10.97
C GLN A 116 -4.00 -5.17 -10.30
N LEU A 117 -4.35 -5.18 -9.01
CA LEU A 117 -4.66 -3.97 -8.25
C LEU A 117 -3.43 -3.33 -7.61
N GLY A 118 -3.59 -2.10 -7.12
CA GLY A 118 -2.55 -1.37 -6.41
C GLY A 118 -1.51 -0.75 -7.35
N ASP A 119 -1.94 -0.25 -8.50
CA ASP A 119 -1.05 0.49 -9.39
C ASP A 119 -0.47 1.72 -8.67
N LEU A 120 0.86 1.83 -8.70
CA LEU A 120 1.62 2.90 -8.05
C LEU A 120 2.15 3.94 -9.04
N GLY A 121 1.81 3.85 -10.31
CA GLY A 121 2.12 4.85 -11.32
C GLY A 121 1.67 6.25 -10.89
N PRO A 122 0.38 6.44 -10.52
CA PRO A 122 -0.12 7.73 -10.06
C PRO A 122 0.59 8.28 -8.82
N VAL A 123 1.01 7.40 -7.89
CA VAL A 123 1.78 7.81 -6.70
C VAL A 123 3.15 8.33 -7.11
N ARG A 124 3.82 7.62 -8.02
CA ARG A 124 5.14 8.02 -8.52
C ARG A 124 5.07 9.34 -9.27
N GLU A 125 4.12 9.51 -10.16
CA GLU A 125 3.90 10.75 -10.91
C GLU A 125 3.61 11.93 -9.98
N ALA A 126 2.72 11.77 -9.01
CA ALA A 126 2.40 12.81 -8.03
C ALA A 126 3.62 13.23 -7.19
N LEU A 127 4.43 12.26 -6.75
CA LEU A 127 5.66 12.57 -6.01
C LEU A 127 6.74 13.21 -6.89
N GLN A 128 6.85 12.80 -8.16
CA GLN A 128 7.79 13.42 -9.11
C GLN A 128 7.42 14.86 -9.46
N ALA A 129 6.12 15.19 -9.44
CA ALA A 129 5.63 16.55 -9.60
C ALA A 129 5.92 17.44 -8.38
N ASP A 130 6.20 16.84 -7.20
CA ASP A 130 6.48 17.54 -5.94
C ASP A 130 7.89 17.21 -5.41
N ALA A 131 8.89 17.90 -5.96
CA ALA A 131 10.28 17.74 -5.53
C ALA A 131 10.50 18.03 -4.04
N HIS A 132 9.66 18.84 -3.41
CA HIS A 132 9.76 19.11 -1.97
C HIS A 132 9.41 17.85 -1.16
N ARG A 133 8.37 17.15 -1.52
CA ARG A 133 8.00 15.87 -0.86
C ARG A 133 9.05 14.79 -1.10
N LEU A 134 9.59 14.68 -2.31
CA LEU A 134 10.65 13.71 -2.60
C LEU A 134 11.95 13.95 -1.81
N ARG A 135 12.27 15.22 -1.47
CA ARG A 135 13.44 15.54 -0.60
C ARG A 135 13.27 15.02 0.83
N LEU A 136 12.06 14.71 1.27
CA LEU A 136 11.82 14.06 2.56
C LEU A 136 12.28 12.59 2.58
N GLY A 137 12.68 12.07 1.43
CA GLY A 137 13.30 10.76 1.28
C GLY A 137 12.32 9.57 1.26
N PRO A 138 12.81 8.37 1.55
CA PRO A 138 12.07 7.11 1.46
C PRO A 138 10.74 7.08 2.25
N ARG A 139 10.70 7.75 3.39
CA ARG A 139 9.49 7.81 4.23
C ARG A 139 8.32 8.52 3.55
N ALA A 140 8.61 9.54 2.73
CA ALA A 140 7.57 10.21 1.95
C ALA A 140 6.93 9.28 0.91
N VAL A 141 7.73 8.39 0.33
CA VAL A 141 7.21 7.36 -0.59
C VAL A 141 6.33 6.36 0.14
N LEU A 142 6.80 5.80 1.27
CA LEU A 142 6.01 4.89 2.10
C LEU A 142 4.66 5.52 2.45
N HIS A 143 4.67 6.77 2.94
CA HIS A 143 3.47 7.48 3.30
C HIS A 143 2.53 7.69 2.10
N ALA A 144 3.06 8.12 0.95
CA ALA A 144 2.25 8.34 -0.25
C ALA A 144 1.62 7.02 -0.76
N VAL A 145 2.35 5.91 -0.70
CA VAL A 145 1.82 4.57 -1.04
C VAL A 145 0.71 4.17 -0.07
N MET A 146 0.92 4.34 1.23
CA MET A 146 -0.11 4.04 2.24
C MET A 146 -1.36 4.89 2.05
N ALA A 147 -1.20 6.20 1.83
CA ALA A 147 -2.30 7.12 1.58
C ALA A 147 -3.10 6.76 0.32
N HIS A 148 -2.42 6.36 -0.75
CA HIS A 148 -3.03 5.91 -1.99
C HIS A 148 -3.87 4.65 -1.79
N VAL A 149 -3.29 3.62 -1.16
CA VAL A 149 -3.98 2.33 -0.91
C VAL A 149 -5.18 2.53 0.02
N VAL A 150 -5.01 3.24 1.14
CA VAL A 150 -6.10 3.51 2.10
C VAL A 150 -7.15 4.45 1.50
N GLY A 151 -6.73 5.37 0.61
CA GLY A 151 -7.66 6.22 -0.14
C GLY A 151 -8.64 5.40 -0.99
N GLY A 152 -8.22 4.27 -1.53
CA GLY A 152 -9.07 3.33 -2.26
C GLY A 152 -10.15 2.66 -1.40
N TYR A 153 -9.93 2.50 -0.09
CA TYR A 153 -10.91 1.87 0.81
C TYR A 153 -12.20 2.67 0.90
N ARG A 154 -12.11 4.00 0.82
CA ARG A 154 -13.30 4.86 0.87
C ARG A 154 -14.25 4.62 -0.30
N ALA A 155 -13.74 4.48 -1.51
CA ALA A 155 -14.57 4.21 -2.69
C ALA A 155 -15.28 2.85 -2.59
N VAL A 156 -14.60 1.85 -2.00
CA VAL A 156 -15.19 0.53 -1.75
C VAL A 156 -16.26 0.59 -0.66
N ASP A 157 -16.01 1.35 0.41
CA ASP A 157 -16.95 1.56 1.52
C ASP A 157 -18.24 2.23 1.03
N GLU A 158 -18.13 3.34 0.29
CA GLU A 158 -19.26 4.05 -0.32
C GLU A 158 -20.09 3.14 -1.25
N ALA A 159 -19.45 2.24 -2.02
CA ALA A 159 -20.15 1.30 -2.89
C ALA A 159 -20.87 0.20 -2.09
N LEU A 160 -20.24 -0.30 -1.02
CA LEU A 160 -20.87 -1.30 -0.15
C LEU A 160 -22.03 -0.72 0.67
N GLU A 161 -21.95 0.54 1.13
CA GLU A 161 -23.07 1.24 1.75
C GLU A 161 -24.27 1.31 0.82
N GLN A 162 -24.06 1.63 -0.46
CA GLN A 162 -25.13 1.64 -1.46
C GLN A 162 -25.74 0.24 -1.64
N ASP A 163 -24.94 -0.83 -1.71
CA ASP A 163 -25.44 -2.20 -1.80
C ASP A 163 -26.27 -2.60 -0.57
N VAL A 164 -25.90 -2.12 0.63
CA VAL A 164 -26.67 -2.35 1.87
C VAL A 164 -28.02 -1.65 1.79
N GLU A 165 -28.05 -0.38 1.41
CA GLU A 165 -29.29 0.41 1.27
C GLU A 165 -30.24 -0.25 0.27
N GLU A 166 -29.75 -0.64 -0.90
CA GLU A 166 -30.56 -1.35 -1.92
C GLU A 166 -31.11 -2.69 -1.39
N MET A 167 -30.30 -3.40 -0.60
CA MET A 167 -30.72 -4.65 0.02
C MET A 167 -31.83 -4.42 1.05
N GLU A 168 -31.69 -3.40 1.90
CA GLU A 168 -32.70 -3.04 2.89
C GLU A 168 -34.03 -2.70 2.21
N GLU A 169 -34.01 -1.89 1.16
CA GLU A 169 -35.20 -1.55 0.39
C GLU A 169 -35.91 -2.81 -0.17
N GLN A 170 -35.13 -3.78 -0.68
CA GLN A 170 -35.69 -5.05 -1.21
C GLN A 170 -36.31 -5.92 -0.11
N VAL A 171 -35.63 -6.05 1.04
CA VAL A 171 -36.10 -6.86 2.17
C VAL A 171 -37.41 -6.30 2.77
N PHE A 172 -37.52 -4.97 2.84
CA PHE A 172 -38.71 -4.30 3.40
C PHE A 172 -39.78 -4.00 2.36
N SER A 173 -39.54 -4.31 1.08
CA SER A 173 -40.56 -4.13 0.05
C SER A 173 -41.74 -5.11 0.22
N PRO A 174 -42.98 -4.73 -0.19
CA PRO A 174 -44.13 -5.61 -0.13
C PRO A 174 -43.95 -6.90 -0.95
N ALA A 175 -43.11 -6.89 -1.95
CA ALA A 175 -42.84 -8.03 -2.84
C ALA A 175 -41.96 -9.13 -2.23
N ARG A 176 -41.34 -8.89 -1.04
CA ARG A 176 -40.52 -9.82 -0.26
C ARG A 176 -39.73 -10.82 -1.09
N THR A 177 -38.75 -10.36 -1.84
CA THR A 177 -37.71 -11.24 -2.38
C THR A 177 -36.57 -11.29 -1.38
N SER A 178 -36.65 -12.26 -0.46
CA SER A 178 -35.50 -12.49 0.47
C SER A 178 -34.42 -13.26 -0.28
N ASP A 179 -33.45 -12.57 -0.76
CA ASP A 179 -32.24 -13.21 -1.32
C ASP A 179 -31.17 -13.39 -0.23
N ALA A 180 -31.32 -14.48 0.53
CA ALA A 180 -30.36 -14.83 1.58
C ALA A 180 -28.94 -15.00 1.02
N ALA A 181 -28.80 -15.40 -0.24
CA ALA A 181 -27.49 -15.54 -0.89
C ALA A 181 -26.84 -14.16 -1.11
N ARG A 182 -27.60 -13.15 -1.51
CA ARG A 182 -27.11 -11.79 -1.69
C ARG A 182 -26.68 -11.17 -0.35
N ILE A 183 -27.47 -11.34 0.70
CA ILE A 183 -27.13 -10.90 2.07
C ILE A 183 -25.81 -11.55 2.53
N TYR A 184 -25.65 -12.85 2.29
CA TYR A 184 -24.44 -13.57 2.65
C TYR A 184 -23.22 -13.11 1.84
N SER A 185 -23.41 -12.84 0.54
CA SER A 185 -22.35 -12.29 -0.31
C SER A 185 -21.91 -10.92 0.21
N LEU A 186 -22.83 -9.99 0.45
CA LEU A 186 -22.52 -8.66 0.95
C LEU A 186 -21.77 -8.69 2.29
N LYS A 187 -22.22 -9.55 3.22
CA LYS A 187 -21.48 -9.76 4.47
C LYS A 187 -20.04 -10.22 4.23
N ARG A 188 -19.79 -11.04 3.23
CA ARG A 188 -18.44 -11.52 2.89
C ARG A 188 -17.57 -10.37 2.39
N GLU A 189 -18.11 -9.50 1.53
CA GLU A 189 -17.41 -8.34 0.99
C GLU A 189 -17.04 -7.33 2.11
N VAL A 190 -17.97 -7.03 3.02
CA VAL A 190 -17.67 -6.20 4.21
C VAL A 190 -16.55 -6.80 5.07
N LEU A 191 -16.54 -8.12 5.24
CA LEU A 191 -15.46 -8.79 5.97
C LEU A 191 -14.10 -8.70 5.26
N GLU A 192 -14.06 -8.68 3.93
CA GLU A 192 -12.82 -8.48 3.18
C GLU A 192 -12.25 -7.07 3.41
N VAL A 193 -13.09 -6.03 3.33
CA VAL A 193 -12.68 -4.66 3.66
C VAL A 193 -12.12 -4.57 5.08
N ARG A 194 -12.84 -5.15 6.06
CA ARG A 194 -12.40 -5.16 7.45
C ARG A 194 -11.06 -5.88 7.64
N ARG A 195 -10.83 -7.00 6.95
CA ARG A 195 -9.56 -7.73 6.99
C ARG A 195 -8.41 -6.94 6.37
N ALA A 196 -8.69 -6.08 5.40
CA ALA A 196 -7.70 -5.20 4.79
C ALA A 196 -7.35 -4.01 5.69
N ALA A 197 -8.35 -3.37 6.32
CA ALA A 197 -8.19 -2.11 7.05
C ALA A 197 -7.82 -2.30 8.53
N ALA A 198 -8.50 -3.19 9.26
CA ALA A 198 -8.37 -3.31 10.71
C ALA A 198 -6.94 -3.57 11.21
N PRO A 199 -6.13 -4.43 10.56
CA PRO A 199 -4.76 -4.69 11.02
C PRO A 199 -3.82 -3.48 10.88
N LEU A 200 -4.17 -2.47 10.06
CA LEU A 200 -3.32 -1.30 9.80
C LEU A 200 -3.49 -0.17 10.82
N VAL A 201 -4.58 -0.13 11.59
CA VAL A 201 -4.87 0.97 12.55
C VAL A 201 -3.72 1.16 13.53
N ALA A 202 -3.36 0.12 14.28
CA ALA A 202 -2.32 0.23 15.28
C ALA A 202 -0.92 0.51 14.71
N PRO A 203 -0.46 -0.14 13.62
CA PRO A 203 0.79 0.20 12.97
C PRO A 203 0.85 1.64 12.44
N VAL A 204 -0.22 2.14 11.82
CA VAL A 204 -0.28 3.51 11.31
C VAL A 204 -0.19 4.51 12.46
N ARG A 205 -0.95 4.31 13.53
CA ARG A 205 -0.87 5.13 14.74
C ARG A 205 0.55 5.15 15.33
N ALA A 206 1.20 4.01 15.40
CA ALA A 206 2.56 3.91 15.90
C ALA A 206 3.59 4.63 15.01
N LEU A 207 3.40 4.69 13.68
CA LEU A 207 4.24 5.50 12.77
C LEU A 207 4.06 7.01 13.03
N VAL A 208 2.81 7.44 13.25
CA VAL A 208 2.49 8.84 13.59
C VAL A 208 3.12 9.25 14.92
N GLU A 209 2.94 8.46 15.97
CA GLU A 209 3.45 8.73 17.31
C GLU A 209 4.99 8.81 17.36
N ARG A 210 5.68 8.02 16.52
CA ARG A 210 7.15 8.05 16.39
C ARG A 210 7.68 9.21 15.55
N GLY A 211 6.81 10.04 15.00
CA GLY A 211 7.21 11.11 14.07
C GLY A 211 7.85 10.57 12.78
N GLU A 212 7.58 9.32 12.43
CA GLU A 212 8.05 8.69 11.20
C GLU A 212 7.18 9.06 10.00
N ALA A 213 6.05 9.73 10.24
CA ALA A 213 5.25 10.37 9.22
C ALA A 213 5.92 11.67 8.73
N PRO A 214 5.80 12.03 7.44
CA PRO A 214 6.37 13.25 6.92
C PRO A 214 5.86 14.47 7.70
N PRO A 215 6.73 15.42 8.09
CA PRO A 215 6.29 16.64 8.74
C PRO A 215 5.52 17.52 7.76
N GLY A 216 4.38 18.05 8.15
CA GLY A 216 3.89 19.31 7.58
C GLY A 216 2.55 19.31 6.85
N ASP A 217 1.90 18.18 6.54
CA ASP A 217 0.65 18.24 5.77
C ASP A 217 -0.59 17.62 6.46
N GLY A 218 -0.48 17.26 7.73
CA GLY A 218 -1.60 16.61 8.45
C GLY A 218 -1.95 15.20 7.93
N SER A 219 -1.30 14.75 6.86
CA SER A 219 -1.62 13.53 6.13
C SER A 219 -1.49 12.26 6.95
N ALA A 220 -0.65 12.25 7.98
CA ALA A 220 -0.52 11.12 8.89
C ALA A 220 -1.74 10.96 9.79
N HIS A 221 -2.25 12.07 10.34
CA HIS A 221 -3.51 12.09 11.10
C HIS A 221 -4.71 11.79 10.19
N GLU A 222 -4.66 12.26 8.96
CA GLU A 222 -5.67 11.95 7.95
C GLU A 222 -5.64 10.47 7.57
N LEU A 223 -4.47 9.84 7.46
CA LEU A 223 -4.33 8.41 7.20
C LEU A 223 -4.92 7.59 8.35
N GLU A 224 -4.59 7.91 9.61
CA GLU A 224 -5.17 7.28 10.79
C GLU A 224 -6.69 7.40 10.79
N HIS A 225 -7.21 8.60 10.58
CA HIS A 225 -8.63 8.88 10.55
C HIS A 225 -9.37 8.21 9.38
N ARG A 226 -8.72 8.00 8.23
CA ARG A 226 -9.28 7.26 7.10
C ARG A 226 -9.36 5.76 7.37
N VAL A 227 -8.32 5.18 7.98
CA VAL A 227 -8.33 3.76 8.38
C VAL A 227 -9.39 3.52 9.44
N GLU A 228 -9.55 4.42 10.42
CA GLU A 228 -10.59 4.33 11.45
C GLU A 228 -12.01 4.49 10.91
N ARG A 229 -12.23 5.39 9.94
CA ARG A 229 -13.55 5.56 9.30
C ARG A 229 -13.96 4.35 8.48
N GLY A 230 -13.05 3.74 7.72
CA GLY A 230 -13.33 2.50 6.99
C GLY A 230 -13.64 1.29 7.90
N LEU A 231 -13.53 1.45 9.23
CA LEU A 231 -13.90 0.45 10.22
C LEU A 231 -15.20 0.78 10.95
N ALA A 232 -15.64 2.05 10.94
CA ALA A 232 -16.77 2.51 11.74
C ALA A 232 -18.14 2.16 11.10
N HIS A 233 -18.16 1.87 9.81
CA HIS A 233 -19.37 1.56 9.03
C HIS A 233 -19.48 0.05 8.68
N GLY A 234 -18.61 -0.80 9.13
CA GLY A 234 -18.60 -2.25 9.02
C GLY A 234 -18.76 -2.92 10.39
#